data_27759a3d4cd01e50bfb4483369f2b9eb
#
_entry.id   27759a3d4cd01e50bfb4483369f2b9eb
#
_cell.length_a   1.000
_cell.length_b   1.000
_cell.length_c   1.000
_cell.angle_alpha   90.00
_cell.angle_beta   90.00
_cell.angle_gamma   90.00
#
_symmetry.space_group_name_H-M   'P 1'
#
loop_
_entity.id
_entity.type
_entity.pdbx_description
1 polymer ?
#
loop_
_entity_poly.entity_id
_entity_poly.type
_entity_poly.pdbx_seq_one_letter_code
_entity_poly.pdbx_strand_id
1 'polypeptide(L)'
;MNNFPDEGFTDDDAFHAPTSNELLSRMTSEQECEELAYKLLASLPRSRLATIQRRLAPLLQFDVVGSLPAEVSLQIFSHLPAQTLLTCALVSRRWRALANDQAVWKKLCHVQGWAWKQPSRTHTFDTPRSRGETWDDDEGMGDSDEDEDEDADNIETAKAEWTLMQAELDSGFGSMSLTSPSPRASVLQDPSSRSKSRTRHNSAPPVLSDSTFLRPDYKRLHQTHTRLQNRVRAGAPHLSAIQTRGGPSNAHTTTIYCLQLYTYPATGVQVLFTGSRDRTVREWNLTTGLVERVISGVHASSVLSICVHDGFVASAGSDRRVAVWDLAKNELVKIIADHEDSVLCVRLDGRRLVSCSKDRTVRTYSFPDLTPQFVLGAHRAAVNAVSLSDTLIVSGSGDRSVRLWDATTGKLLRTFENHHTRGIASIDFMAPYVVSGSSDKHLRLFDITTFQGWSTSPEYDVGSPPAAPLAPGSVVCSACGSTGGTLGRGGPHGQRAATRRCAVHSDLVRSVALGPDFVLSGSYDLTIKVWDRKTGALVADLTGGHSGRIFCIGFDCTKIVSCGEDQRICVWDFSHGIDTSFIQL
;
A
#
# COMPACT_ATOMS: atom_id res chain seq x y z
N MET A 1 0.30 75.19 -89.37
CA MET A 1 0.49 74.04 -90.26
C MET A 1 1.03 72.91 -89.43
N ASN A 2 0.48 71.78 -89.56
CA ASN A 2 0.71 70.51 -89.01
C ASN A 2 -0.06 70.16 -87.69
N ASN A 3 -1.15 69.45 -87.93
CA ASN A 3 -1.95 68.70 -87.04
C ASN A 3 -1.18 67.48 -86.50
N PHE A 4 -1.26 67.25 -85.21
CA PHE A 4 -1.08 65.93 -84.62
C PHE A 4 -2.35 65.59 -83.89
N PRO A 5 -2.89 64.38 -84.03
CA PRO A 5 -4.09 63.92 -83.31
C PRO A 5 -3.76 63.52 -81.88
N ASP A 6 -4.65 63.92 -81.04
CA ASP A 6 -4.73 63.60 -79.64
C ASP A 6 -5.16 62.10 -79.48
N GLU A 7 -4.24 61.20 -79.02
CA GLU A 7 -4.57 59.83 -78.69
C GLU A 7 -4.85 59.75 -77.19
N GLY A 8 -6.11 59.64 -76.87
CA GLY A 8 -6.58 59.43 -75.51
C GLY A 8 -6.06 58.11 -74.90
N PHE A 9 -5.32 58.29 -73.82
CA PHE A 9 -5.01 57.13 -72.89
C PHE A 9 -6.28 56.76 -72.19
N THR A 10 -6.81 55.53 -72.45
CA THR A 10 -7.78 54.85 -71.62
C THR A 10 -7.02 54.10 -70.54
N ASP A 11 -7.11 54.59 -69.30
CA ASP A 11 -6.78 53.89 -68.11
C ASP A 11 -7.82 52.80 -67.90
N ASP A 12 -7.53 51.55 -68.28
CA ASP A 12 -8.25 50.37 -67.83
C ASP A 12 -7.36 49.12 -68.01
N ASP A 13 -6.32 48.99 -67.18
CA ASP A 13 -5.65 47.72 -66.86
C ASP A 13 -5.49 47.66 -65.37
N ALA A 14 -6.62 47.40 -64.71
CA ALA A 14 -6.62 46.90 -63.31
C ALA A 14 -6.00 45.52 -63.32
N PHE A 15 -4.71 45.44 -62.96
CA PHE A 15 -4.06 44.19 -62.61
C PHE A 15 -4.81 43.57 -61.43
N HIS A 16 -5.81 42.74 -61.68
CA HIS A 16 -6.38 41.82 -60.68
C HIS A 16 -5.29 40.82 -60.30
N ALA A 17 -4.73 40.99 -59.09
CA ALA A 17 -3.89 39.96 -58.51
C ALA A 17 -4.72 38.69 -58.42
N PRO A 18 -4.25 37.52 -58.94
CA PRO A 18 -5.00 36.29 -58.94
C PRO A 18 -5.33 35.91 -57.52
N THR A 19 -6.59 35.56 -57.28
CA THR A 19 -7.03 35.09 -55.96
C THR A 19 -6.24 33.82 -55.59
N SER A 20 -6.02 33.58 -54.30
CA SER A 20 -5.28 32.41 -53.77
C SER A 20 -5.80 31.08 -54.35
N ASN A 21 -7.09 30.99 -54.67
CA ASN A 21 -7.72 29.83 -55.28
C ASN A 21 -7.35 29.67 -56.78
N GLU A 22 -7.14 30.75 -57.51
CA GLU A 22 -6.72 30.68 -58.94
C GLU A 22 -5.25 30.27 -59.08
N LEU A 23 -4.40 30.66 -58.13
CA LEU A 23 -3.01 30.18 -58.08
C LEU A 23 -2.93 28.67 -57.76
N LEU A 24 -3.74 28.19 -56.83
CA LEU A 24 -3.81 26.78 -56.50
C LEU A 24 -4.40 25.92 -57.62
N SER A 25 -5.37 26.43 -58.41
CA SER A 25 -5.97 25.71 -59.53
C SER A 25 -5.07 25.59 -60.79
N ARG A 26 -4.02 26.39 -60.90
CA ARG A 26 -3.02 26.32 -61.98
C ARG A 26 -1.88 25.36 -61.71
N MET A 27 -1.75 24.86 -60.46
CA MET A 27 -0.71 23.88 -60.10
C MET A 27 -1.18 22.47 -60.44
N THR A 28 -0.47 21.77 -61.32
CA THR A 28 -0.83 20.46 -61.85
C THR A 28 -0.21 19.30 -61.07
N SER A 29 0.72 19.58 -60.14
CA SER A 29 1.46 18.57 -59.39
C SER A 29 1.53 18.93 -57.89
N GLU A 30 1.30 17.93 -57.03
CA GLU A 30 1.40 18.04 -55.57
C GLU A 30 2.81 18.45 -55.12
N GLN A 31 3.84 18.02 -55.86
CA GLN A 31 5.24 18.35 -55.61
C GLN A 31 5.54 19.85 -55.87
N GLU A 32 4.90 20.46 -56.92
CA GLU A 32 5.07 21.89 -57.20
C GLU A 32 4.44 22.75 -56.11
N CYS A 33 3.31 22.32 -55.53
CA CYS A 33 2.67 22.97 -54.40
C CYS A 33 3.55 22.92 -53.14
N GLU A 34 4.16 21.76 -52.86
CA GLU A 34 5.07 21.56 -51.73
C GLU A 34 6.32 22.46 -51.85
N GLU A 35 6.93 22.50 -53.02
CA GLU A 35 8.13 23.28 -53.26
C GLU A 35 7.87 24.78 -53.17
N LEU A 36 6.72 25.25 -53.66
CA LEU A 36 6.29 26.65 -53.52
C LEU A 36 6.01 26.99 -52.06
N ALA A 37 5.30 26.14 -51.34
CA ALA A 37 5.02 26.30 -49.92
C ALA A 37 6.32 26.37 -49.10
N TYR A 38 7.31 25.51 -49.42
CA TYR A 38 8.61 25.54 -48.78
C TYR A 38 9.37 26.85 -49.04
N LYS A 39 9.41 27.33 -50.29
CA LYS A 39 10.05 28.60 -50.65
C LYS A 39 9.40 29.77 -49.94
N LEU A 40 8.07 29.79 -49.84
CA LEU A 40 7.33 30.83 -49.13
C LEU A 40 7.63 30.79 -47.63
N LEU A 41 7.63 29.59 -47.01
CA LEU A 41 7.97 29.43 -45.60
C LEU A 41 9.42 29.84 -45.32
N ALA A 42 10.36 29.45 -46.19
CA ALA A 42 11.78 29.78 -46.04
C ALA A 42 12.06 31.32 -46.11
N SER A 43 11.20 32.08 -46.75
CA SER A 43 11.32 33.55 -46.82
C SER A 43 10.82 34.30 -45.57
N LEU A 44 10.14 33.57 -44.62
CA LEU A 44 9.54 34.20 -43.45
C LEU A 44 10.52 34.28 -42.26
N PRO A 45 10.41 35.32 -41.42
CA PRO A 45 11.18 35.41 -40.20
C PRO A 45 10.80 34.30 -39.21
N ARG A 46 11.76 33.88 -38.36
CA ARG A 46 11.61 32.76 -37.40
C ARG A 46 10.36 32.85 -36.51
N SER A 47 9.96 34.07 -36.10
CA SER A 47 8.76 34.28 -35.29
C SER A 47 7.47 33.92 -36.04
N ARG A 48 7.39 34.19 -37.34
CA ARG A 48 6.26 33.82 -38.18
C ARG A 48 6.25 32.31 -38.48
N LEU A 49 7.41 31.71 -38.71
CA LEU A 49 7.55 30.27 -38.88
C LEU A 49 7.05 29.50 -37.63
N ALA A 50 7.40 29.95 -36.43
CA ALA A 50 6.91 29.34 -35.18
C ALA A 50 5.39 29.48 -35.02
N THR A 51 4.79 30.57 -35.54
CA THR A 51 3.33 30.72 -35.54
C THR A 51 2.64 29.79 -36.53
N ILE A 52 3.22 29.64 -37.74
CA ILE A 52 2.72 28.72 -38.77
C ILE A 52 2.87 27.26 -38.30
N GLN A 53 4.02 26.92 -37.71
CA GLN A 53 4.25 25.60 -37.15
C GLN A 53 3.18 25.22 -36.09
N ARG A 54 2.84 26.14 -35.16
CA ARG A 54 1.76 25.92 -34.18
C ARG A 54 0.39 25.74 -34.84
N ARG A 55 0.10 26.40 -35.94
CA ARG A 55 -1.16 26.23 -36.69
C ARG A 55 -1.19 24.98 -37.54
N LEU A 56 -0.03 24.50 -38.05
CA LEU A 56 0.09 23.24 -38.79
C LEU A 56 0.18 22.02 -37.91
N ALA A 57 0.69 22.15 -36.69
CA ALA A 57 0.84 21.03 -35.77
C ALA A 57 -0.46 20.20 -35.58
N PRO A 58 -1.66 20.77 -35.38
CA PRO A 58 -2.90 20.01 -35.30
C PRO A 58 -3.27 19.28 -36.60
N LEU A 59 -2.83 19.76 -37.75
CA LEU A 59 -3.09 19.13 -39.05
C LEU A 59 -2.12 17.96 -39.33
N LEU A 60 -0.92 18.03 -38.78
CA LEU A 60 0.13 17.00 -38.96
C LEU A 60 0.07 15.90 -37.90
N GLN A 61 -0.51 16.16 -36.74
CA GLN A 61 -0.62 15.21 -35.64
C GLN A 61 -2.01 14.54 -35.68
N PHE A 62 -2.06 13.32 -36.24
CA PHE A 62 -3.27 12.53 -36.17
C PHE A 62 -3.37 11.89 -34.79
N ASP A 63 -4.29 12.38 -33.96
CA ASP A 63 -4.62 11.79 -32.66
C ASP A 63 -5.54 10.59 -32.86
N VAL A 64 -4.93 9.39 -33.04
CA VAL A 64 -5.66 8.13 -33.22
C VAL A 64 -6.63 7.89 -32.07
N VAL A 65 -6.15 8.01 -30.83
CA VAL A 65 -6.95 7.72 -29.62
C VAL A 65 -8.04 8.77 -29.42
N GLY A 66 -7.70 10.05 -29.68
CA GLY A 66 -8.66 11.14 -29.59
C GLY A 66 -9.75 11.08 -30.67
N SER A 67 -9.54 10.39 -31.79
CA SER A 67 -10.55 10.22 -32.85
C SER A 67 -11.45 9.01 -32.65
N LEU A 68 -11.09 8.06 -31.78
CA LEU A 68 -11.88 6.87 -31.49
C LEU A 68 -13.09 7.18 -30.58
N PRO A 69 -14.15 6.36 -30.61
CA PRO A 69 -15.21 6.40 -29.60
C PRO A 69 -14.65 6.28 -28.19
N ALA A 70 -15.29 6.94 -27.21
CA ALA A 70 -14.79 6.99 -25.83
C ALA A 70 -14.62 5.60 -25.22
N GLU A 71 -15.53 4.67 -25.51
CA GLU A 71 -15.53 3.29 -24.99
C GLU A 71 -14.28 2.52 -25.45
N VAL A 72 -13.91 2.67 -26.74
CA VAL A 72 -12.73 2.01 -27.32
C VAL A 72 -11.46 2.62 -26.71
N SER A 73 -11.42 3.94 -26.61
CA SER A 73 -10.30 4.66 -25.98
C SER A 73 -10.14 4.24 -24.50
N LEU A 74 -11.21 4.16 -23.72
CA LEU A 74 -11.19 3.68 -22.34
C LEU A 74 -10.72 2.23 -22.22
N GLN A 75 -11.11 1.38 -23.17
CA GLN A 75 -10.60 0.00 -23.25
C GLN A 75 -9.07 -0.01 -23.39
N ILE A 76 -8.52 0.80 -24.30
CA ILE A 76 -7.06 0.94 -24.49
C ILE A 76 -6.42 1.45 -23.18
N PHE A 77 -6.96 2.53 -22.59
CA PHE A 77 -6.43 3.12 -21.36
C PHE A 77 -6.49 2.14 -20.18
N SER A 78 -7.47 1.26 -20.13
CA SER A 78 -7.59 0.26 -19.05
C SER A 78 -6.46 -0.78 -19.00
N HIS A 79 -5.62 -0.86 -20.03
CA HIS A 79 -4.43 -1.72 -20.08
C HIS A 79 -3.13 -0.99 -19.76
N LEU A 80 -3.19 0.34 -19.57
CA LEU A 80 -2.02 1.15 -19.27
C LEU A 80 -1.71 1.16 -17.77
N PRO A 81 -0.42 1.15 -17.38
CA PRO A 81 -0.02 1.34 -16.00
C PRO A 81 -0.30 2.78 -15.54
N ALA A 82 -0.47 2.98 -14.23
CA ALA A 82 -0.82 4.26 -13.63
C ALA A 82 0.10 5.41 -14.05
N GLN A 83 1.42 5.18 -14.12
CA GLN A 83 2.38 6.20 -14.55
C GLN A 83 2.15 6.67 -15.99
N THR A 84 1.85 5.72 -16.89
CA THR A 84 1.53 6.05 -18.28
C THR A 84 0.21 6.82 -18.38
N LEU A 85 -0.80 6.48 -17.56
CA LEU A 85 -2.05 7.24 -17.51
C LEU A 85 -1.83 8.69 -17.08
N LEU A 86 -0.95 8.94 -16.13
CA LEU A 86 -0.61 10.30 -15.70
C LEU A 86 0.09 11.09 -16.81
N THR A 87 0.98 10.47 -17.58
CA THR A 87 1.59 11.10 -18.75
C THR A 87 0.58 11.33 -19.89
N CYS A 88 -0.34 10.39 -20.10
CA CYS A 88 -1.43 10.55 -21.05
C CYS A 88 -2.32 11.77 -20.73
N ALA A 89 -2.55 12.05 -19.44
CA ALA A 89 -3.33 13.20 -19.00
C ALA A 89 -2.70 14.56 -19.37
N LEU A 90 -1.43 14.60 -19.79
CA LEU A 90 -0.71 15.81 -20.21
C LEU A 90 -0.73 16.04 -21.73
N VAL A 91 -1.23 15.09 -22.53
CA VAL A 91 -1.19 15.15 -24.00
C VAL A 91 -2.23 16.12 -24.55
N SER A 92 -3.48 16.00 -24.17
CA SER A 92 -4.59 16.86 -24.59
C SER A 92 -5.73 16.85 -23.57
N ARG A 93 -6.69 17.79 -23.68
CA ARG A 93 -7.90 17.80 -22.83
C ARG A 93 -8.69 16.48 -22.91
N ARG A 94 -8.87 15.94 -24.11
CA ARG A 94 -9.57 14.66 -24.33
C ARG A 94 -8.83 13.46 -23.72
N TRP A 95 -7.51 13.39 -23.90
CA TRP A 95 -6.68 12.38 -23.26
C TRP A 95 -6.72 12.50 -21.75
N ARG A 96 -6.76 13.73 -21.22
CA ARG A 96 -6.89 13.98 -19.78
C ARG A 96 -8.22 13.46 -19.24
N ALA A 97 -9.34 13.73 -19.94
CA ALA A 97 -10.64 13.20 -19.54
C ALA A 97 -10.65 11.66 -19.50
N LEU A 98 -10.13 11.01 -20.55
CA LEU A 98 -10.01 9.56 -20.63
C LEU A 98 -9.08 8.99 -19.56
N ALA A 99 -7.93 9.62 -19.32
CA ALA A 99 -6.96 9.16 -18.32
C ALA A 99 -7.43 9.36 -16.87
N ASN A 100 -8.35 10.29 -16.63
CA ASN A 100 -8.95 10.53 -15.31
C ASN A 100 -10.26 9.76 -15.09
N ASP A 101 -10.71 8.99 -16.07
CA ASP A 101 -11.95 8.23 -15.94
C ASP A 101 -11.90 7.26 -14.76
N GLN A 102 -12.94 7.29 -13.94
CA GLN A 102 -13.01 6.52 -12.70
C GLN A 102 -13.07 4.99 -12.95
N ALA A 103 -13.59 4.55 -14.11
CA ALA A 103 -13.64 3.12 -14.43
C ALA A 103 -12.22 2.55 -14.65
N VAL A 104 -11.34 3.32 -15.29
CA VAL A 104 -9.92 2.93 -15.50
C VAL A 104 -9.20 2.80 -14.16
N TRP A 105 -9.32 3.80 -13.29
CA TRP A 105 -8.69 3.78 -11.96
C TRP A 105 -9.31 2.73 -11.03
N LYS A 106 -10.63 2.51 -11.11
CA LYS A 106 -11.32 1.43 -10.39
C LYS A 106 -10.73 0.06 -10.74
N LYS A 107 -10.52 -0.21 -12.05
CA LYS A 107 -9.91 -1.46 -12.51
C LYS A 107 -8.49 -1.63 -11.95
N LEU A 108 -7.66 -0.57 -11.99
CA LEU A 108 -6.31 -0.60 -11.43
C LEU A 108 -6.32 -0.88 -9.92
N CYS A 109 -7.17 -0.21 -9.15
CA CYS A 109 -7.31 -0.46 -7.72
C CYS A 109 -7.78 -1.89 -7.44
N HIS A 110 -8.76 -2.39 -8.19
CA HIS A 110 -9.29 -3.74 -8.02
C HIS A 110 -8.23 -4.83 -8.26
N VAL A 111 -7.38 -4.67 -9.28
CA VAL A 111 -6.26 -5.60 -9.55
C VAL A 111 -5.28 -5.65 -8.36
N GLN A 112 -5.12 -4.54 -7.64
CA GLN A 112 -4.26 -4.46 -6.45
C GLN A 112 -5.00 -4.88 -5.15
N GLY A 113 -6.29 -5.20 -5.22
CA GLY A 113 -7.10 -5.50 -4.04
C GLY A 113 -7.46 -4.27 -3.19
N TRP A 114 -7.29 -3.06 -3.71
CA TRP A 114 -7.60 -1.82 -3.00
C TRP A 114 -9.07 -1.46 -3.15
N ALA A 115 -9.75 -1.30 -2.04
CA ALA A 115 -11.17 -0.99 -1.99
C ALA A 115 -11.44 0.37 -1.34
N TRP A 116 -12.44 1.08 -1.88
CA TRP A 116 -12.98 2.29 -1.28
C TRP A 116 -13.88 1.92 -0.10
N LYS A 117 -13.67 2.55 1.06
CA LYS A 117 -14.49 2.32 2.25
C LYS A 117 -15.93 2.75 1.97
N GLN A 118 -16.85 1.80 2.02
CA GLN A 118 -18.28 2.11 1.90
C GLN A 118 -18.76 2.77 3.19
N PRO A 119 -19.63 3.80 3.11
CA PRO A 119 -20.25 4.37 4.30
C PRO A 119 -21.06 3.28 5.01
N SER A 120 -20.86 3.17 6.33
CA SER A 120 -21.64 2.25 7.16
C SER A 120 -23.13 2.56 6.98
N ARG A 121 -23.92 1.54 6.64
CA ARG A 121 -25.38 1.65 6.67
C ARG A 121 -25.80 1.74 8.14
N THR A 122 -25.83 2.94 8.69
CA THR A 122 -26.54 3.17 9.94
C THR A 122 -27.99 2.82 9.69
N HIS A 123 -28.54 1.88 10.45
CA HIS A 123 -29.95 1.56 10.45
C HIS A 123 -30.72 2.84 10.75
N THR A 124 -31.23 3.50 9.71
CA THR A 124 -32.31 4.44 9.86
C THR A 124 -33.55 3.61 10.15
N PHE A 125 -34.16 3.87 11.30
CA PHE A 125 -35.40 3.28 11.74
C PHE A 125 -36.41 3.20 10.59
N ASP A 126 -37.00 2.03 10.42
CA ASP A 126 -38.10 1.76 9.50
C ASP A 126 -39.24 2.75 9.69
N THR A 127 -39.38 3.67 8.77
CA THR A 127 -40.70 4.27 8.47
C THR A 127 -41.35 3.34 7.45
N PRO A 128 -42.59 2.90 7.67
CA PRO A 128 -43.27 2.00 6.74
C PRO A 128 -43.52 2.71 5.41
N ARG A 129 -42.83 2.25 4.37
CA ARG A 129 -43.05 2.70 2.99
C ARG A 129 -44.39 2.21 2.50
N SER A 130 -45.27 3.14 2.17
CA SER A 130 -46.44 2.91 1.34
C SER A 130 -46.00 2.38 -0.04
N ARG A 131 -46.81 1.43 -0.49
CA ARG A 131 -46.71 0.67 -1.74
C ARG A 131 -46.73 1.59 -2.97
N GLY A 132 -45.84 1.30 -3.93
CA GLY A 132 -46.02 1.59 -5.36
C GLY A 132 -45.11 2.66 -5.89
N GLU A 133 -44.13 2.22 -6.66
CA GLU A 133 -43.89 2.70 -8.03
C GLU A 133 -42.57 2.08 -8.55
N THR A 134 -42.73 1.40 -9.66
CA THR A 134 -41.71 0.84 -10.55
C THR A 134 -40.98 2.01 -11.21
N TRP A 135 -39.65 1.95 -11.21
CA TRP A 135 -38.84 2.85 -12.03
C TRP A 135 -38.28 2.06 -13.20
N ASP A 136 -38.83 2.37 -14.36
CA ASP A 136 -38.25 1.98 -15.65
C ASP A 136 -37.02 2.86 -15.94
N ASP A 137 -36.02 2.23 -16.52
CA ASP A 137 -34.84 2.87 -17.10
C ASP A 137 -35.29 3.76 -18.28
N ASP A 138 -34.95 5.05 -18.25
CA ASP A 138 -34.96 5.89 -19.44
C ASP A 138 -33.71 6.77 -19.49
N GLU A 139 -32.90 6.50 -20.50
CA GLU A 139 -31.71 7.26 -20.85
C GLU A 139 -32.13 8.56 -21.54
N GLY A 140 -31.97 9.69 -20.88
CA GLY A 140 -32.14 11.02 -21.45
C GLY A 140 -30.81 11.72 -21.69
N MET A 141 -30.36 11.77 -22.93
CA MET A 141 -29.34 12.70 -23.42
C MET A 141 -29.85 14.14 -23.25
N GLY A 142 -29.05 14.97 -22.62
CA GLY A 142 -29.26 16.41 -22.53
C GLY A 142 -27.94 17.14 -22.74
N ASP A 143 -27.75 17.64 -23.96
CA ASP A 143 -26.74 18.67 -24.28
C ASP A 143 -27.03 19.95 -23.49
N SER A 144 -26.02 20.50 -22.84
CA SER A 144 -25.95 21.93 -22.54
C SER A 144 -24.49 22.37 -22.56
N ASP A 145 -24.14 23.02 -23.65
CA ASP A 145 -22.98 23.89 -23.78
C ASP A 145 -23.17 25.09 -22.84
N GLU A 146 -22.22 25.29 -21.94
CA GLU A 146 -21.79 26.55 -21.34
C GLU A 146 -20.78 26.21 -20.26
N ASP A 147 -19.48 26.59 -20.52
CA ASP A 147 -18.56 27.09 -19.51
C ASP A 147 -17.14 27.16 -20.11
N GLU A 148 -16.87 28.28 -20.76
CA GLU A 148 -15.51 28.75 -21.09
C GLU A 148 -15.09 29.69 -19.96
N ASP A 149 -14.21 29.25 -19.02
CA ASP A 149 -13.25 30.15 -18.31
C ASP A 149 -12.52 29.52 -17.11
N GLU A 150 -12.66 28.20 -16.80
CA GLU A 150 -11.93 27.57 -15.67
C GLU A 150 -10.59 26.89 -16.04
N ASP A 151 -10.06 27.13 -17.23
CA ASP A 151 -9.06 26.25 -17.84
C ASP A 151 -7.59 26.51 -17.50
N ALA A 152 -7.22 27.67 -16.94
CA ALA A 152 -5.82 27.98 -16.64
C ALA A 152 -5.33 27.31 -15.33
N ASP A 153 -6.15 27.31 -14.32
CA ASP A 153 -5.81 26.75 -12.99
C ASP A 153 -5.71 25.21 -13.01
N ASN A 154 -6.41 24.59 -13.94
CA ASN A 154 -6.46 23.13 -14.06
C ASN A 154 -5.20 22.51 -14.69
N ILE A 155 -4.45 23.27 -15.51
CA ILE A 155 -3.20 22.79 -16.12
C ILE A 155 -2.03 22.91 -15.15
N GLU A 156 -2.01 23.94 -14.31
CA GLU A 156 -1.00 24.09 -13.26
C GLU A 156 -1.16 23.07 -12.15
N THR A 157 -2.38 22.76 -11.74
CA THR A 157 -2.65 21.70 -10.76
C THR A 157 -2.25 20.32 -11.27
N ALA A 158 -2.50 19.99 -12.55
CA ALA A 158 -2.07 18.71 -13.11
C ALA A 158 -0.54 18.60 -13.24
N LYS A 159 0.14 19.72 -13.57
CA LYS A 159 1.61 19.78 -13.57
C LYS A 159 2.18 19.69 -12.17
N ALA A 160 1.57 20.35 -11.19
CA ALA A 160 1.98 20.29 -9.79
C ALA A 160 1.81 18.87 -9.22
N GLU A 161 0.68 18.20 -9.50
CA GLU A 161 0.46 16.80 -9.09
C GLU A 161 1.48 15.85 -9.74
N TRP A 162 1.78 16.03 -11.02
CA TRP A 162 2.79 15.24 -11.72
C TRP A 162 4.20 15.47 -11.17
N THR A 163 4.56 16.74 -10.93
CA THR A 163 5.86 17.11 -10.35
C THR A 163 6.01 16.56 -8.93
N LEU A 164 4.93 16.60 -8.14
CA LEU A 164 4.93 16.04 -6.77
C LEU A 164 5.10 14.51 -6.79
N MET A 165 4.38 13.82 -7.67
CA MET A 165 4.53 12.37 -7.83
C MET A 165 5.89 11.99 -8.40
N GLN A 166 6.44 12.76 -9.33
CA GLN A 166 7.77 12.52 -9.88
C GLN A 166 8.86 12.78 -8.83
N ALA A 167 8.73 13.85 -8.05
CA ALA A 167 9.62 14.13 -6.92
C ALA A 167 9.56 13.06 -5.83
N GLU A 168 8.37 12.48 -5.57
CA GLU A 168 8.21 11.35 -4.66
C GLU A 168 8.80 10.04 -5.22
N LEU A 169 8.79 9.85 -6.54
CA LEU A 169 9.41 8.70 -7.21
C LEU A 169 10.94 8.83 -7.33
N ASP A 170 11.43 10.05 -7.57
CA ASP A 170 12.87 10.35 -7.71
C ASP A 170 13.57 10.53 -6.36
N SER A 171 12.85 10.79 -5.26
CA SER A 171 13.42 10.95 -3.91
C SER A 171 14.02 9.67 -3.32
N GLY A 172 13.98 8.55 -4.06
CA GLY A 172 14.73 7.33 -3.75
C GLY A 172 16.24 7.42 -3.98
N PHE A 173 16.75 8.47 -4.64
CA PHE A 173 18.17 8.67 -4.92
C PHE A 173 18.54 10.16 -4.84
N GLY A 174 18.80 10.64 -3.64
CA GLY A 174 19.30 12.00 -3.49
C GLY A 174 19.75 12.33 -2.08
N SER A 175 21.04 12.46 -1.94
CA SER A 175 21.82 12.84 -0.77
C SER A 175 21.27 14.08 -0.05
N MET A 176 21.03 13.94 1.26
CA MET A 176 20.78 15.03 2.18
C MET A 176 22.03 15.91 2.38
N SER A 177 21.91 17.20 2.14
CA SER A 177 22.81 18.18 2.75
C SER A 177 22.07 18.95 3.84
N LEU A 178 22.55 18.76 5.07
CA LEU A 178 22.14 19.50 6.26
C LEU A 178 22.83 20.86 6.29
N THR A 179 22.05 21.92 6.37
CA THR A 179 22.50 23.17 7.01
C THR A 179 21.38 23.71 7.89
N SER A 180 21.62 23.63 9.18
CA SER A 180 20.85 24.31 10.23
C SER A 180 21.33 25.75 10.39
N PRO A 181 20.48 26.69 10.75
CA PRO A 181 20.90 27.82 11.57
C PRO A 181 20.22 27.82 12.94
N SER A 182 21.06 28.04 13.94
CA SER A 182 20.76 28.28 15.35
C SER A 182 19.98 29.58 15.58
N PRO A 183 19.31 29.71 16.73
CA PRO A 183 18.50 30.88 17.06
C PRO A 183 19.31 31.96 17.78
N ARG A 184 19.02 33.21 17.50
CA ARG A 184 19.38 34.34 18.35
C ARG A 184 18.14 35.09 18.81
N ALA A 185 18.03 35.21 20.10
CA ALA A 185 17.07 36.00 20.85
C ALA A 185 17.40 37.50 20.81
N SER A 186 16.37 38.33 20.84
CA SER A 186 16.26 39.62 21.58
C SER A 186 14.90 40.25 21.22
N VAL A 187 14.03 40.39 22.21
CA VAL A 187 13.83 41.45 23.18
C VAL A 187 12.97 42.61 22.66
N LEU A 188 11.72 42.66 23.21
CA LEU A 188 10.89 43.80 23.66
C LEU A 188 10.50 44.94 22.67
N GLN A 189 9.21 45.15 22.47
CA GLN A 189 8.46 46.30 23.03
C GLN A 189 7.04 46.41 22.41
N ASP A 190 6.03 46.39 23.27
CA ASP A 190 4.73 47.04 23.09
C ASP A 190 4.88 48.57 23.27
N PRO A 191 3.93 49.47 22.87
CA PRO A 191 2.51 49.38 23.12
C PRO A 191 1.56 50.13 22.15
N SER A 192 0.27 49.73 22.23
CA SER A 192 -0.93 50.60 22.18
C SER A 192 -1.30 51.43 20.95
N SER A 193 -2.48 51.16 20.41
CA SER A 193 -3.63 52.09 20.45
C SER A 193 -4.90 51.58 19.75
N ARG A 194 -5.96 51.53 20.54
CA ARG A 194 -7.37 51.96 20.32
C ARG A 194 -8.10 51.57 19.03
N SER A 195 -9.02 50.61 19.24
CA SER A 195 -10.49 50.76 19.16
C SER A 195 -11.13 51.31 17.89
N LYS A 196 -11.99 50.48 17.29
CA LYS A 196 -13.41 50.85 17.00
C LYS A 196 -14.24 49.59 16.82
N SER A 197 -15.12 49.38 17.78
CA SER A 197 -16.22 48.43 17.74
C SER A 197 -17.17 48.68 16.57
N ARG A 198 -17.44 47.63 15.81
CA ARG A 198 -18.62 47.55 14.95
C ARG A 198 -19.30 46.23 15.22
N THR A 199 -20.32 46.29 16.05
CA THR A 199 -21.30 45.23 16.24
C THR A 199 -21.89 44.83 14.88
N ARG A 200 -21.62 43.61 14.46
CA ARG A 200 -22.38 42.95 13.42
C ARG A 200 -23.12 41.77 14.05
N HIS A 201 -24.44 41.83 13.86
CA HIS A 201 -25.39 40.80 14.24
C HIS A 201 -24.94 39.43 13.74
N ASN A 202 -24.77 38.47 14.65
CA ASN A 202 -24.66 37.07 14.39
C ASN A 202 -25.99 36.54 13.90
N SER A 203 -26.12 36.40 12.59
CA SER A 203 -27.01 35.39 12.01
C SER A 203 -26.14 34.15 11.83
N ALA A 204 -26.44 33.10 12.60
CA ALA A 204 -25.82 31.79 12.43
C ALA A 204 -26.08 31.32 10.98
N PRO A 205 -25.05 30.80 10.27
CA PRO A 205 -25.32 30.19 8.98
C PRO A 205 -26.17 28.93 9.17
N PRO A 206 -27.11 28.64 8.25
CA PRO A 206 -27.89 27.43 8.31
C PRO A 206 -26.91 26.23 8.30
N VAL A 207 -27.09 25.33 9.27
CA VAL A 207 -26.44 24.02 9.28
C VAL A 207 -27.05 23.24 8.12
N LEU A 208 -26.41 23.33 6.95
CA LEU A 208 -26.64 22.39 5.86
C LEU A 208 -26.08 21.05 6.31
N SER A 209 -26.96 20.17 6.72
CA SER A 209 -26.70 18.75 6.85
C SER A 209 -26.60 18.15 5.43
N ASP A 210 -25.52 18.49 4.73
CA ASP A 210 -25.15 17.81 3.50
C ASP A 210 -24.43 16.50 3.87
N SER A 211 -25.21 15.44 3.98
CA SER A 211 -24.73 14.10 3.74
C SER A 211 -24.48 13.93 2.24
N THR A 212 -23.53 14.68 1.70
CA THR A 212 -22.99 14.44 0.37
C THR A 212 -22.29 13.08 0.44
N PHE A 213 -22.95 12.06 -0.10
CA PHE A 213 -22.31 10.79 -0.40
C PHE A 213 -21.13 11.08 -1.34
N LEU A 214 -19.93 11.17 -0.78
CA LEU A 214 -18.71 11.35 -1.56
C LEU A 214 -18.64 10.22 -2.59
N ARG A 215 -18.77 10.57 -3.85
CA ARG A 215 -18.56 9.59 -4.93
C ARG A 215 -17.14 9.03 -4.78
N PRO A 216 -16.93 7.70 -4.95
CA PRO A 216 -15.62 7.10 -4.86
C PRO A 216 -14.65 7.71 -5.87
N ASP A 217 -13.54 8.28 -5.41
CA ASP A 217 -12.43 8.73 -6.24
C ASP A 217 -11.32 7.68 -6.26
N TYR A 218 -11.36 6.81 -7.26
CA TYR A 218 -10.40 5.71 -7.39
C TYR A 218 -9.00 6.18 -7.77
N LYS A 219 -8.86 7.32 -8.45
CA LYS A 219 -7.55 7.93 -8.73
C LYS A 219 -6.88 8.35 -7.41
N ARG A 220 -7.61 9.07 -6.56
CA ARG A 220 -7.14 9.45 -5.22
C ARG A 220 -6.81 8.24 -4.36
N LEU A 221 -7.63 7.19 -4.40
CA LEU A 221 -7.37 5.93 -3.70
C LEU A 221 -6.03 5.32 -4.14
N HIS A 222 -5.81 5.22 -5.46
CA HIS A 222 -4.57 4.69 -6.02
C HIS A 222 -3.35 5.53 -5.61
N GLN A 223 -3.43 6.84 -5.72
CA GLN A 223 -2.36 7.75 -5.32
C GLN A 223 -2.02 7.61 -3.84
N THR A 224 -3.03 7.53 -2.97
CA THR A 224 -2.83 7.39 -1.53
C THR A 224 -2.14 6.07 -1.19
N HIS A 225 -2.57 4.94 -1.76
CA HIS A 225 -1.90 3.66 -1.57
C HIS A 225 -0.45 3.69 -2.09
N THR A 226 -0.20 4.31 -3.23
CA THR A 226 1.16 4.46 -3.78
C THR A 226 2.04 5.29 -2.84
N ARG A 227 1.52 6.38 -2.26
CA ARG A 227 2.23 7.19 -1.27
C ARG A 227 2.57 6.38 0.00
N LEU A 228 1.62 5.60 0.51
CA LEU A 228 1.84 4.71 1.66
C LEU A 228 2.93 3.68 1.37
N GLN A 229 2.88 3.01 0.22
CA GLN A 229 3.92 2.05 -0.19
C GLN A 229 5.30 2.70 -0.31
N ASN A 230 5.38 3.92 -0.86
CA ASN A 230 6.64 4.66 -0.98
C ASN A 230 7.20 5.04 0.40
N ARG A 231 6.36 5.42 1.36
CA ARG A 231 6.80 5.65 2.75
C ARG A 231 7.32 4.38 3.42
N VAL A 232 6.67 3.25 3.20
CA VAL A 232 7.17 1.94 3.67
C VAL A 232 8.54 1.66 3.05
N ARG A 233 8.70 1.88 1.73
CA ARG A 233 9.98 1.71 1.03
C ARG A 233 11.07 2.66 1.54
N ALA A 234 10.70 3.89 1.87
CA ALA A 234 11.62 4.85 2.46
C ALA A 234 12.01 4.54 3.92
N GLY A 235 11.29 3.62 4.58
CA GLY A 235 11.51 3.29 6.00
C GLY A 235 11.29 4.49 6.92
N ALA A 236 10.31 5.35 6.62
CA ALA A 236 10.05 6.61 7.33
C ALA A 236 8.69 6.62 8.04
N PRO A 237 8.45 5.74 9.04
CA PRO A 237 7.25 5.78 9.84
C PRO A 237 7.32 6.88 10.91
N HIS A 238 6.16 7.35 11.34
CA HIS A 238 6.01 8.03 12.62
C HIS A 238 5.87 6.97 13.73
N LEU A 239 6.85 6.88 14.62
CA LEU A 239 6.87 5.91 15.71
C LEU A 239 6.15 6.47 16.93
N SER A 240 5.13 5.76 17.41
CA SER A 240 4.45 6.02 18.66
C SER A 240 4.33 4.72 19.47
N ALA A 241 3.98 4.84 20.75
CA ALA A 241 3.75 3.69 21.62
C ALA A 241 2.39 3.84 22.32
N ILE A 242 1.52 2.85 22.15
CA ILE A 242 0.23 2.78 22.86
C ILE A 242 0.48 2.40 24.33
N GLN A 243 1.40 1.45 24.55
CA GLN A 243 1.81 1.03 25.89
C GLN A 243 3.32 1.13 26.04
N THR A 244 3.75 1.66 27.17
CA THR A 244 5.14 1.65 27.66
C THR A 244 5.17 1.02 29.04
N ARG A 245 6.36 0.64 29.51
CA ARG A 245 6.55 0.11 30.87
C ARG A 245 6.11 1.15 31.90
N GLY A 246 5.20 0.77 32.81
CA GLY A 246 4.60 1.72 33.77
C GLY A 246 3.41 2.51 33.22
N GLY A 247 2.78 2.05 32.14
CA GLY A 247 1.61 2.66 31.50
C GLY A 247 0.35 2.70 32.38
N PRO A 248 -0.82 3.07 31.79
CA PRO A 248 -2.06 3.25 32.53
C PRO A 248 -2.43 2.00 33.36
N SER A 249 -3.22 2.18 34.42
CA SER A 249 -3.55 1.17 35.43
C SER A 249 -4.16 -0.14 34.87
N ASN A 250 -4.74 -0.06 33.67
CA ASN A 250 -5.34 -1.22 32.98
C ASN A 250 -4.48 -1.76 31.83
N ALA A 251 -3.23 -1.32 31.69
CA ALA A 251 -2.28 -1.85 30.70
C ALA A 251 -1.72 -3.21 31.13
N HIS A 252 -1.10 -3.96 30.17
CA HIS A 252 -0.41 -5.20 30.50
C HIS A 252 0.74 -4.97 31.49
N THR A 253 0.86 -5.84 32.49
CA THR A 253 1.86 -5.73 33.56
C THR A 253 3.12 -6.51 33.26
N THR A 254 3.12 -7.37 32.25
CA THR A 254 4.23 -8.26 31.89
C THR A 254 4.38 -8.36 30.37
N THR A 255 5.30 -9.19 29.93
CA THR A 255 5.60 -9.48 28.52
C THR A 255 4.35 -9.71 27.67
N ILE A 256 4.29 -9.10 26.50
CA ILE A 256 3.23 -9.25 25.51
C ILE A 256 3.72 -10.21 24.42
N TYR A 257 3.03 -11.34 24.24
CA TYR A 257 3.48 -12.42 23.34
C TYR A 257 2.86 -12.35 21.95
N CYS A 258 1.64 -11.88 21.85
CA CYS A 258 0.90 -11.87 20.60
C CYS A 258 0.03 -10.63 20.46
N LEU A 259 -0.24 -10.27 19.22
CA LEU A 259 -1.15 -9.20 18.85
C LEU A 259 -1.85 -9.50 17.52
N GLN A 260 -2.99 -8.86 17.32
CA GLN A 260 -3.69 -8.85 16.03
C GLN A 260 -4.47 -7.55 15.86
N LEU A 261 -4.32 -6.93 14.69
CA LEU A 261 -5.20 -5.87 14.21
C LEU A 261 -6.54 -6.47 13.77
N TYR A 262 -7.63 -5.85 14.16
CA TYR A 262 -8.96 -6.27 13.77
C TYR A 262 -9.84 -5.06 13.47
N THR A 263 -10.57 -5.12 12.36
CA THR A 263 -11.53 -4.09 11.98
C THR A 263 -12.94 -4.66 12.13
N TYR A 264 -13.75 -4.05 12.98
CA TYR A 264 -15.15 -4.47 13.15
C TYR A 264 -15.94 -4.25 11.86
N PRO A 265 -16.51 -5.31 11.24
CA PRO A 265 -17.21 -5.16 9.96
C PRO A 265 -18.40 -4.20 10.02
N ALA A 266 -19.13 -4.19 11.15
CA ALA A 266 -20.34 -3.36 11.32
C ALA A 266 -20.03 -1.86 11.44
N THR A 267 -18.95 -1.49 12.13
CA THR A 267 -18.61 -0.09 12.44
C THR A 267 -17.46 0.45 11.61
N GLY A 268 -16.64 -0.44 11.04
CA GLY A 268 -15.39 -0.09 10.38
C GLY A 268 -14.35 0.51 11.32
N VAL A 269 -14.52 0.33 12.64
CA VAL A 269 -13.54 0.76 13.65
C VAL A 269 -12.46 -0.29 13.76
N GLN A 270 -11.21 0.15 13.69
CA GLN A 270 -10.05 -0.72 13.86
C GLN A 270 -9.55 -0.69 15.29
N VAL A 271 -9.33 -1.89 15.84
CA VAL A 271 -8.83 -2.13 17.19
C VAL A 271 -7.62 -3.06 17.15
N LEU A 272 -6.90 -3.12 18.27
CA LEU A 272 -5.79 -4.03 18.46
C LEU A 272 -6.13 -5.01 19.61
N PHE A 273 -6.01 -6.28 19.37
CA PHE A 273 -6.02 -7.30 20.41
C PHE A 273 -4.61 -7.72 20.78
N THR A 274 -4.37 -7.94 22.07
CA THR A 274 -3.06 -8.38 22.59
C THR A 274 -3.22 -9.46 23.64
N GLY A 275 -2.29 -10.41 23.66
CA GLY A 275 -2.21 -11.47 24.68
C GLY A 275 -0.88 -11.45 25.40
N SER A 276 -0.90 -11.65 26.73
CA SER A 276 0.25 -11.43 27.57
C SER A 276 0.52 -12.57 28.56
N ARG A 277 1.72 -12.54 29.12
CA ARG A 277 2.13 -13.39 30.25
C ARG A 277 1.29 -13.14 31.52
N ASP A 278 0.61 -11.98 31.62
CA ASP A 278 -0.31 -11.68 32.72
C ASP A 278 -1.64 -12.47 32.66
N ARG A 279 -1.76 -13.41 31.73
CA ARG A 279 -2.91 -14.31 31.53
C ARG A 279 -4.18 -13.62 31.02
N THR A 280 -4.05 -12.40 30.50
CA THR A 280 -5.17 -11.62 29.98
C THR A 280 -5.05 -11.39 28.47
N VAL A 281 -6.20 -11.22 27.82
CA VAL A 281 -6.32 -10.64 26.49
C VAL A 281 -6.93 -9.26 26.62
N ARG A 282 -6.38 -8.28 25.91
CA ARG A 282 -6.86 -6.89 25.94
C ARG A 282 -7.18 -6.40 24.55
N GLU A 283 -8.26 -5.62 24.49
CA GLU A 283 -8.67 -4.88 23.30
C GLU A 283 -8.33 -3.40 23.49
N TRP A 284 -7.63 -2.84 22.51
CA TRP A 284 -7.15 -1.46 22.52
C TRP A 284 -7.78 -0.67 21.40
N ASN A 285 -8.25 0.51 21.72
CA ASN A 285 -8.62 1.49 20.71
C ASN A 285 -7.36 2.15 20.17
N LEU A 286 -7.12 2.00 18.86
CA LEU A 286 -5.93 2.55 18.21
C LEU A 286 -5.92 4.08 18.11
N THR A 287 -7.11 4.70 18.17
CA THR A 287 -7.24 6.16 18.08
C THR A 287 -6.95 6.83 19.43
N THR A 288 -7.47 6.26 20.52
CA THR A 288 -7.32 6.82 21.86
C THR A 288 -6.12 6.27 22.63
N GLY A 289 -5.60 5.10 22.21
CA GLY A 289 -4.56 4.37 22.92
C GLY A 289 -5.03 3.73 24.24
N LEU A 290 -6.34 3.69 24.50
CA LEU A 290 -6.92 3.16 25.73
C LEU A 290 -7.39 1.71 25.56
N VAL A 291 -7.39 0.97 26.68
CA VAL A 291 -7.96 -0.38 26.77
C VAL A 291 -9.47 -0.28 26.88
N GLU A 292 -10.19 -0.88 25.95
CA GLU A 292 -11.66 -0.92 25.95
C GLU A 292 -12.20 -2.17 26.63
N ARG A 293 -11.49 -3.30 26.49
CA ARG A 293 -11.91 -4.58 27.06
C ARG A 293 -10.73 -5.34 27.63
N VAL A 294 -10.96 -6.01 28.76
CA VAL A 294 -10.02 -6.96 29.38
C VAL A 294 -10.71 -8.30 29.56
N ILE A 295 -10.22 -9.32 28.86
CA ILE A 295 -10.65 -10.71 29.05
C ILE A 295 -9.67 -11.35 30.04
N SER A 296 -10.16 -11.67 31.25
CA SER A 296 -9.38 -12.24 32.36
C SER A 296 -10.09 -13.47 32.95
N GLY A 297 -9.38 -14.26 33.77
CA GLY A 297 -9.93 -15.41 34.43
C GLY A 297 -10.13 -16.68 33.56
N VAL A 298 -9.84 -16.57 32.25
CA VAL A 298 -10.02 -17.66 31.29
C VAL A 298 -8.78 -18.57 31.27
N HIS A 299 -7.59 -17.96 31.23
CA HIS A 299 -6.32 -18.69 31.22
C HIS A 299 -5.67 -18.73 32.59
N ALA A 300 -5.16 -19.92 32.95
CA ALA A 300 -4.39 -20.12 34.19
C ALA A 300 -2.91 -19.78 34.04
N SER A 301 -2.42 -19.63 32.80
CA SER A 301 -1.02 -19.31 32.48
C SER A 301 -0.96 -18.30 31.31
N SER A 302 0.25 -18.02 30.80
CA SER A 302 0.52 -17.06 29.74
C SER A 302 -0.33 -17.31 28.48
N VAL A 303 -0.90 -16.25 27.92
CA VAL A 303 -1.53 -16.27 26.58
C VAL A 303 -0.42 -16.11 25.54
N LEU A 304 -0.25 -17.13 24.68
CA LEU A 304 0.85 -17.21 23.70
C LEU A 304 0.43 -16.82 22.30
N SER A 305 -0.83 -17.02 21.93
CA SER A 305 -1.37 -16.69 20.61
C SER A 305 -2.83 -16.28 20.71
N ILE A 306 -3.23 -15.37 19.85
CA ILE A 306 -4.62 -14.93 19.67
C ILE A 306 -4.97 -14.92 18.18
N CYS A 307 -6.23 -15.14 17.87
CA CYS A 307 -6.80 -14.93 16.54
C CYS A 307 -8.20 -14.37 16.68
N VAL A 308 -8.49 -13.30 15.92
CA VAL A 308 -9.80 -12.64 15.92
C VAL A 308 -10.39 -12.74 14.52
N HIS A 309 -11.63 -13.23 14.43
CA HIS A 309 -12.35 -13.37 13.18
C HIS A 309 -13.86 -13.27 13.44
N ASP A 310 -14.57 -12.52 12.60
CA ASP A 310 -16.04 -12.34 12.63
C ASP A 310 -16.64 -12.12 14.03
N GLY A 311 -16.00 -11.26 14.84
CA GLY A 311 -16.48 -10.93 16.18
C GLY A 311 -16.18 -11.98 17.24
N PHE A 312 -15.35 -13.00 16.95
CA PHE A 312 -14.89 -13.98 17.91
C PHE A 312 -13.38 -13.86 18.15
N VAL A 313 -12.96 -14.04 19.39
CA VAL A 313 -11.55 -14.15 19.78
C VAL A 313 -11.24 -15.58 20.19
N ALA A 314 -10.29 -16.20 19.53
CA ALA A 314 -9.67 -17.43 19.98
C ALA A 314 -8.33 -17.10 20.64
N SER A 315 -8.09 -17.56 21.86
CA SER A 315 -6.83 -17.39 22.60
C SER A 315 -6.26 -18.74 23.00
N ALA A 316 -4.95 -18.89 22.90
CA ALA A 316 -4.22 -20.11 23.23
C ALA A 316 -3.14 -19.81 24.27
N GLY A 317 -3.00 -20.70 25.25
CA GLY A 317 -2.13 -20.46 26.40
C GLY A 317 -1.19 -21.62 26.75
N SER A 318 -0.23 -21.30 27.63
CA SER A 318 0.67 -22.30 28.22
C SER A 318 -0.04 -23.24 29.17
N ASP A 319 -1.28 -22.98 29.54
CA ASP A 319 -2.16 -23.84 30.33
C ASP A 319 -2.80 -24.97 29.52
N ARG A 320 -2.34 -25.21 28.29
CA ARG A 320 -2.82 -26.26 27.37
C ARG A 320 -4.24 -26.03 26.85
N ARG A 321 -4.81 -24.84 27.06
CA ARG A 321 -6.19 -24.50 26.70
C ARG A 321 -6.24 -23.58 25.50
N VAL A 322 -7.32 -23.72 24.74
CA VAL A 322 -7.79 -22.73 23.76
C VAL A 322 -9.14 -22.23 24.25
N ALA A 323 -9.31 -20.95 24.37
CA ALA A 323 -10.57 -20.33 24.76
C ALA A 323 -11.14 -19.52 23.60
N VAL A 324 -12.43 -19.64 23.36
CA VAL A 324 -13.16 -18.89 22.35
C VAL A 324 -14.16 -17.97 23.02
N TRP A 325 -14.11 -16.70 22.69
CA TRP A 325 -14.89 -15.63 23.28
C TRP A 325 -15.70 -14.91 22.20
N ASP A 326 -16.99 -14.66 22.47
CA ASP A 326 -17.90 -13.86 21.63
C ASP A 326 -17.80 -12.39 22.06
N LEU A 327 -17.30 -11.54 21.15
CA LEU A 327 -17.10 -10.11 21.41
C LEU A 327 -18.41 -9.33 21.49
N ALA A 328 -19.43 -9.75 20.74
CA ALA A 328 -20.71 -9.04 20.70
C ALA A 328 -21.51 -9.28 22.00
N LYS A 329 -21.50 -10.52 22.49
CA LYS A 329 -22.14 -10.88 23.75
C LYS A 329 -21.27 -10.61 24.96
N ASN A 330 -19.95 -10.45 24.76
CA ASN A 330 -18.94 -10.36 25.81
C ASN A 330 -18.93 -11.59 26.73
N GLU A 331 -19.05 -12.77 26.15
CA GLU A 331 -19.18 -14.04 26.88
C GLU A 331 -18.18 -15.07 26.38
N LEU A 332 -17.76 -15.96 27.29
CA LEU A 332 -16.96 -17.12 26.96
C LEU A 332 -17.84 -18.20 26.30
N VAL A 333 -17.52 -18.53 25.05
CA VAL A 333 -18.25 -19.57 24.29
C VAL A 333 -17.82 -20.97 24.74
N LYS A 334 -16.51 -21.24 24.72
CA LYS A 334 -15.98 -22.56 25.04
C LYS A 334 -14.51 -22.51 25.44
N ILE A 335 -14.12 -23.42 26.34
CA ILE A 335 -12.73 -23.77 26.62
C ILE A 335 -12.46 -25.15 26.06
N ILE A 336 -11.44 -25.29 25.24
CA ILE A 336 -10.95 -26.55 24.67
C ILE A 336 -9.65 -26.89 25.37
N ALA A 337 -9.56 -28.10 25.96
CA ALA A 337 -8.41 -28.55 26.75
C ALA A 337 -7.87 -29.89 26.24
N ASP A 338 -7.90 -30.10 24.93
CA ASP A 338 -7.55 -31.39 24.32
C ASP A 338 -6.04 -31.60 24.17
N HIS A 339 -5.24 -30.50 24.13
CA HIS A 339 -3.80 -30.58 24.01
C HIS A 339 -3.11 -31.07 25.31
N GLU A 340 -2.05 -31.86 25.16
CA GLU A 340 -1.26 -32.41 26.28
C GLU A 340 -0.17 -31.46 26.80
N ASP A 341 0.23 -30.47 25.99
CA ASP A 341 1.23 -29.46 26.35
C ASP A 341 0.78 -28.06 25.86
N SER A 342 1.58 -27.03 26.13
CA SER A 342 1.31 -25.63 25.79
C SER A 342 0.85 -25.45 24.35
N VAL A 343 -0.23 -24.71 24.13
CA VAL A 343 -0.71 -24.34 22.80
C VAL A 343 0.02 -23.08 22.34
N LEU A 344 0.80 -23.22 21.27
CA LEU A 344 1.73 -22.20 20.83
C LEU A 344 1.14 -21.24 19.79
N CYS A 345 0.19 -21.72 18.98
CA CYS A 345 -0.48 -20.89 17.98
C CYS A 345 -1.93 -21.35 17.76
N VAL A 346 -2.80 -20.39 17.52
CA VAL A 346 -4.21 -20.59 17.14
C VAL A 346 -4.56 -19.73 15.94
N ARG A 347 -5.36 -20.29 15.04
CA ARG A 347 -5.96 -19.59 13.89
C ARG A 347 -7.44 -19.93 13.80
N LEU A 348 -8.23 -18.95 13.39
CA LEU A 348 -9.68 -19.04 13.25
C LEU A 348 -10.10 -18.49 11.89
N ASP A 349 -10.95 -19.18 11.17
CA ASP A 349 -11.67 -18.69 9.99
C ASP A 349 -13.18 -18.92 10.18
N GLY A 350 -14.00 -18.53 9.20
CA GLY A 350 -15.44 -18.69 9.25
C GLY A 350 -15.94 -20.14 9.28
N ARG A 351 -15.06 -21.15 9.18
CA ARG A 351 -15.42 -22.59 9.11
C ARG A 351 -14.74 -23.44 10.16
N ARG A 352 -13.56 -23.02 10.63
CA ARG A 352 -12.76 -23.86 11.51
C ARG A 352 -11.85 -23.08 12.45
N LEU A 353 -11.53 -23.69 13.57
CA LEU A 353 -10.46 -23.29 14.45
C LEU A 353 -9.34 -24.32 14.36
N VAL A 354 -8.10 -23.85 14.24
CA VAL A 354 -6.89 -24.68 14.16
C VAL A 354 -5.95 -24.26 15.27
N SER A 355 -5.47 -25.22 16.06
CA SER A 355 -4.48 -24.98 17.10
C SER A 355 -3.27 -25.89 16.94
N CYS A 356 -2.09 -25.41 17.33
CA CYS A 356 -0.89 -26.23 17.35
C CYS A 356 -0.17 -26.11 18.69
N SER A 357 0.51 -27.18 19.06
CA SER A 357 1.05 -27.32 20.40
C SER A 357 2.46 -27.90 20.43
N LYS A 358 3.09 -27.71 21.58
CA LYS A 358 4.36 -28.33 21.94
C LYS A 358 4.23 -29.87 22.05
N ASP A 359 3.01 -30.41 22.17
CA ASP A 359 2.71 -31.86 22.10
C ASP A 359 2.93 -32.47 20.70
N ARG A 360 3.44 -31.70 19.73
CA ARG A 360 3.77 -32.08 18.34
C ARG A 360 2.56 -32.29 17.44
N THR A 361 1.36 -31.94 17.89
CA THR A 361 0.12 -32.08 17.12
C THR A 361 -0.44 -30.74 16.67
N VAL A 362 -1.17 -30.79 15.56
CA VAL A 362 -2.11 -29.75 15.14
C VAL A 362 -3.51 -30.33 15.27
N ARG A 363 -4.41 -29.59 15.86
CA ARG A 363 -5.81 -30.01 16.06
C ARG A 363 -6.73 -29.05 15.34
N THR A 364 -7.78 -29.59 14.74
CA THR A 364 -8.78 -28.80 14.03
C THR A 364 -10.16 -29.04 14.64
N TYR A 365 -10.93 -27.98 14.68
CA TYR A 365 -12.30 -27.96 15.19
C TYR A 365 -13.19 -27.26 14.19
N SER A 366 -14.46 -27.72 14.07
CA SER A 366 -15.45 -26.98 13.28
C SER A 366 -15.73 -25.62 13.94
N PHE A 367 -16.15 -24.66 13.17
CA PHE A 367 -16.60 -23.37 13.68
C PHE A 367 -17.97 -23.05 13.04
N PRO A 368 -18.97 -22.56 13.80
CA PRO A 368 -18.89 -22.08 15.19
C PRO A 368 -19.07 -23.15 16.29
N ASP A 369 -19.41 -24.39 15.97
CA ASP A 369 -19.80 -25.41 16.96
C ASP A 369 -18.65 -25.91 17.84
N LEU A 370 -17.40 -25.68 17.41
CA LEU A 370 -16.17 -26.06 18.09
C LEU A 370 -16.12 -27.58 18.41
N THR A 371 -16.61 -28.42 17.47
CA THR A 371 -16.48 -29.87 17.55
C THR A 371 -15.13 -30.33 17.00
N PRO A 372 -14.43 -31.27 17.67
CA PRO A 372 -13.16 -31.82 17.19
C PRO A 372 -13.32 -32.47 15.81
N GLN A 373 -12.39 -32.19 14.88
CA GLN A 373 -12.40 -32.75 13.53
C GLN A 373 -11.21 -33.68 13.30
N PHE A 374 -9.98 -33.14 13.34
CA PHE A 374 -8.76 -33.88 13.03
C PHE A 374 -7.66 -33.65 14.05
N VAL A 375 -6.82 -34.67 14.25
CA VAL A 375 -5.54 -34.58 14.95
C VAL A 375 -4.43 -34.91 13.98
N LEU A 376 -3.63 -33.90 13.62
CA LEU A 376 -2.57 -33.98 12.62
C LEU A 376 -1.24 -34.19 13.34
N GLY A 377 -0.80 -35.43 13.48
CA GLY A 377 0.26 -35.86 14.40
C GLY A 377 1.57 -36.28 13.72
N ALA A 378 1.97 -35.71 12.59
CA ALA A 378 3.16 -36.18 11.88
C ALA A 378 4.49 -35.49 12.27
N HIS A 379 4.45 -34.35 12.97
CA HIS A 379 5.67 -33.63 13.39
C HIS A 379 6.46 -34.37 14.47
N ARG A 380 7.80 -34.23 14.41
CA ARG A 380 8.73 -34.89 15.34
C ARG A 380 9.11 -34.03 16.56
N ALA A 381 8.83 -32.72 16.47
CA ALA A 381 9.06 -31.74 17.54
C ALA A 381 7.86 -30.79 17.68
N ALA A 382 7.92 -29.89 18.66
CA ALA A 382 6.90 -28.88 18.90
C ALA A 382 6.45 -28.18 17.60
N VAL A 383 5.15 -28.02 17.41
CA VAL A 383 4.59 -27.22 16.30
C VAL A 383 4.43 -25.81 16.80
N ASN A 384 5.29 -24.91 16.32
CA ASN A 384 5.41 -23.55 16.83
C ASN A 384 4.42 -22.57 16.16
N ALA A 385 4.05 -22.84 14.92
CA ALA A 385 3.18 -21.93 14.15
C ALA A 385 2.29 -22.72 13.19
N VAL A 386 1.10 -22.20 12.99
CA VAL A 386 0.12 -22.68 12.02
C VAL A 386 -0.50 -21.49 11.30
N SER A 387 -0.75 -21.64 10.02
CA SER A 387 -1.54 -20.70 9.22
C SER A 387 -2.50 -21.49 8.34
N LEU A 388 -3.59 -20.86 7.90
CA LEU A 388 -4.64 -21.56 7.17
C LEU A 388 -5.20 -20.72 6.02
N SER A 389 -5.78 -21.42 5.05
CA SER A 389 -6.66 -20.87 4.03
C SER A 389 -7.91 -21.74 3.94
N ASP A 390 -8.83 -21.40 3.04
CA ASP A 390 -10.08 -22.14 2.85
C ASP A 390 -9.89 -23.65 2.65
N THR A 391 -8.80 -24.05 1.99
CA THR A 391 -8.56 -25.45 1.60
C THR A 391 -7.32 -26.08 2.22
N LEU A 392 -6.40 -25.29 2.74
CA LEU A 392 -5.09 -25.76 3.18
C LEU A 392 -4.73 -25.26 4.58
N ILE A 393 -4.04 -26.13 5.33
CA ILE A 393 -3.38 -25.80 6.60
C ILE A 393 -1.88 -25.94 6.39
N VAL A 394 -1.10 -24.97 6.85
CA VAL A 394 0.36 -24.97 6.83
C VAL A 394 0.87 -24.96 8.26
N SER A 395 1.75 -25.88 8.61
CA SER A 395 2.34 -25.98 9.97
C SER A 395 3.86 -25.92 9.93
N GLY A 396 4.46 -25.22 10.88
CA GLY A 396 5.90 -25.10 11.06
C GLY A 396 6.36 -25.58 12.43
N SER A 397 7.42 -26.38 12.42
CA SER A 397 7.84 -27.10 13.62
C SER A 397 9.32 -26.88 13.97
N GLY A 398 9.63 -27.14 15.23
CA GLY A 398 10.99 -27.29 15.73
C GLY A 398 11.79 -28.41 15.05
N ASP A 399 11.13 -29.34 14.36
CA ASP A 399 11.77 -30.38 13.55
C ASP A 399 12.35 -29.86 12.21
N ARG A 400 12.33 -28.56 11.98
CA ARG A 400 12.84 -27.84 10.80
C ARG A 400 12.03 -28.06 9.54
N SER A 401 10.86 -28.68 9.63
CA SER A 401 10.00 -28.95 8.50
C SER A 401 8.77 -28.02 8.46
N VAL A 402 8.32 -27.75 7.24
CA VAL A 402 7.00 -27.19 6.94
C VAL A 402 6.13 -28.32 6.40
N ARG A 403 4.91 -28.43 6.86
CA ARG A 403 3.93 -29.42 6.38
C ARG A 403 2.69 -28.76 5.87
N LEU A 404 2.20 -29.31 4.78
CA LEU A 404 0.98 -28.87 4.08
C LEU A 404 -0.07 -29.95 4.24
N TRP A 405 -1.24 -29.57 4.72
CA TRP A 405 -2.36 -30.44 4.99
C TRP A 405 -3.60 -29.99 4.24
N ASP A 406 -4.38 -30.91 3.79
CA ASP A 406 -5.74 -30.66 3.29
C ASP A 406 -6.65 -30.33 4.48
N ALA A 407 -7.21 -29.14 4.48
CA ALA A 407 -8.04 -28.65 5.56
C ALA A 407 -9.39 -29.36 5.66
N THR A 408 -9.84 -30.03 4.59
CA THR A 408 -11.13 -30.72 4.51
C THR A 408 -11.03 -32.18 4.95
N THR A 409 -9.93 -32.84 4.60
CA THR A 409 -9.75 -34.27 4.84
C THR A 409 -8.76 -34.57 5.98
N GLY A 410 -8.02 -33.57 6.46
CA GLY A 410 -6.96 -33.74 7.44
C GLY A 410 -5.74 -34.52 6.94
N LYS A 411 -5.65 -34.80 5.63
CA LYS A 411 -4.55 -35.58 5.06
C LYS A 411 -3.31 -34.73 4.87
N LEU A 412 -2.14 -35.32 5.17
CA LEU A 412 -0.86 -34.72 4.84
C LEU A 412 -0.65 -34.76 3.33
N LEU A 413 -0.58 -33.58 2.72
CA LEU A 413 -0.33 -33.44 1.28
C LEU A 413 1.15 -33.44 0.98
N ARG A 414 1.95 -32.70 1.76
CA ARG A 414 3.37 -32.54 1.53
C ARG A 414 4.15 -32.20 2.79
N THR A 415 5.44 -32.63 2.81
CA THR A 415 6.42 -32.24 3.81
C THR A 415 7.63 -31.62 3.12
N PHE A 416 8.03 -30.45 3.59
CA PHE A 416 9.27 -29.77 3.21
C PHE A 416 10.27 -29.98 4.34
N GLU A 417 11.04 -31.07 4.28
CA GLU A 417 12.04 -31.40 5.29
C GLU A 417 13.30 -30.53 5.13
N ASN A 418 13.96 -30.25 6.24
CA ASN A 418 15.15 -29.40 6.29
C ASN A 418 14.96 -28.03 5.59
N HIS A 419 13.73 -27.53 5.68
CA HIS A 419 13.37 -26.23 5.11
C HIS A 419 14.21 -25.12 5.71
N HIS A 420 14.60 -25.23 6.97
CA HIS A 420 15.53 -24.38 7.67
C HIS A 420 16.63 -25.21 8.34
N THR A 421 17.78 -24.59 8.68
CA THR A 421 18.86 -25.27 9.40
C THR A 421 18.55 -25.46 10.89
N ARG A 422 17.62 -24.65 11.43
CA ARG A 422 17.09 -24.74 12.80
C ARG A 422 15.57 -24.76 12.80
N GLY A 423 14.98 -24.87 13.99
CA GLY A 423 13.53 -24.94 14.17
C GLY A 423 12.82 -23.69 13.62
N ILE A 424 11.68 -23.91 13.00
CA ILE A 424 10.80 -22.86 12.52
C ILE A 424 10.07 -22.26 13.72
N ALA A 425 10.09 -20.93 13.83
CA ALA A 425 9.46 -20.19 14.92
C ALA A 425 8.12 -19.56 14.54
N SER A 426 7.97 -19.19 13.27
CA SER A 426 6.76 -18.52 12.74
C SER A 426 6.51 -18.91 11.30
N ILE A 427 5.23 -18.93 10.93
CA ILE A 427 4.74 -19.14 9.57
C ILE A 427 3.58 -18.20 9.33
N ASP A 428 3.51 -17.68 8.11
CA ASP A 428 2.32 -17.03 7.58
C ASP A 428 2.04 -17.50 6.16
N PHE A 429 0.76 -17.56 5.78
CA PHE A 429 0.31 -18.15 4.52
C PHE A 429 -0.76 -17.29 3.86
N MET A 430 -0.49 -16.89 2.66
CA MET A 430 -1.44 -16.26 1.74
C MET A 430 -1.31 -16.95 0.39
N ALA A 431 -2.25 -17.85 0.09
CA ALA A 431 -2.19 -18.70 -1.08
C ALA A 431 -1.82 -17.92 -2.35
N PRO A 432 -0.87 -18.42 -3.17
CA PRO A 432 -0.13 -19.67 -3.02
C PRO A 432 1.19 -19.55 -2.22
N TYR A 433 1.46 -18.44 -1.55
CA TYR A 433 2.76 -18.14 -0.90
C TYR A 433 2.78 -18.49 0.59
N VAL A 434 3.85 -19.16 1.00
CA VAL A 434 4.18 -19.41 2.41
C VAL A 434 5.44 -18.65 2.75
N VAL A 435 5.43 -17.94 3.88
CA VAL A 435 6.63 -17.35 4.48
C VAL A 435 6.92 -18.02 5.81
N SER A 436 8.17 -18.33 6.07
CA SER A 436 8.65 -18.91 7.34
C SER A 436 9.81 -18.12 7.92
N GLY A 437 9.79 -17.96 9.24
CA GLY A 437 10.86 -17.38 10.02
C GLY A 437 11.42 -18.42 11.00
N SER A 438 12.73 -18.44 11.19
CA SER A 438 13.41 -19.51 11.94
C SER A 438 14.42 -19.00 12.96
N SER A 439 14.77 -19.89 13.87
CA SER A 439 15.88 -19.73 14.82
C SER A 439 17.25 -19.69 14.13
N ASP A 440 17.34 -19.99 12.83
CA ASP A 440 18.55 -19.83 12.03
C ASP A 440 18.75 -18.38 11.56
N LYS A 441 17.89 -17.44 11.99
CA LYS A 441 17.92 -15.99 11.67
C LYS A 441 17.48 -15.64 10.26
N HIS A 442 17.01 -16.63 9.50
CA HIS A 442 16.64 -16.48 8.10
C HIS A 442 15.14 -16.57 7.88
N LEU A 443 14.71 -15.96 6.79
CA LEU A 443 13.37 -16.09 6.22
C LEU A 443 13.44 -16.90 4.93
N ARG A 444 12.32 -17.57 4.64
CA ARG A 444 12.04 -18.19 3.35
C ARG A 444 10.63 -17.89 2.93
N LEU A 445 10.47 -17.46 1.69
CA LEU A 445 9.20 -17.36 1.01
C LEU A 445 9.23 -18.31 -0.19
N PHE A 446 8.19 -19.09 -0.37
CA PHE A 446 8.03 -19.96 -1.52
C PHE A 446 6.56 -20.11 -1.92
N ASP A 447 6.35 -20.35 -3.19
CA ASP A 447 5.05 -20.70 -3.78
C ASP A 447 4.87 -22.22 -3.66
N ILE A 448 3.77 -22.66 -3.04
CA ILE A 448 3.48 -24.09 -2.82
C ILE A 448 3.16 -24.86 -4.10
N THR A 449 2.88 -24.16 -5.20
CA THR A 449 2.54 -24.76 -6.50
C THR A 449 3.77 -24.92 -7.39
N THR A 450 4.57 -23.86 -7.50
CA THR A 450 5.75 -23.82 -8.36
C THR A 450 7.06 -24.18 -7.64
N PHE A 451 7.05 -24.12 -6.30
CA PHE A 451 8.23 -24.27 -5.43
C PHE A 451 9.32 -23.22 -5.65
N GLN A 452 8.99 -22.18 -6.40
CA GLN A 452 9.86 -21.03 -6.61
C GLN A 452 9.70 -20.03 -5.45
N GLY A 453 10.79 -19.33 -5.14
CA GLY A 453 10.77 -18.35 -4.06
C GLY A 453 12.16 -17.81 -3.79
N TRP A 454 12.30 -17.17 -2.64
CA TRP A 454 13.58 -16.62 -2.20
C TRP A 454 13.88 -16.97 -0.74
N SER A 455 15.13 -16.89 -0.37
CA SER A 455 15.61 -17.06 1.00
C SER A 455 16.63 -15.99 1.33
N THR A 456 16.65 -15.55 2.57
CA THR A 456 17.74 -14.69 3.08
C THR A 456 18.99 -15.47 3.46
N SER A 457 18.95 -16.81 3.38
CA SER A 457 20.10 -17.69 3.66
C SER A 457 20.96 -17.86 2.40
N PRO A 458 22.28 -17.63 2.47
CA PRO A 458 23.18 -17.80 1.32
C PRO A 458 23.36 -19.25 0.87
N GLU A 459 23.01 -20.24 1.73
CA GLU A 459 23.19 -21.67 1.44
C GLU A 459 22.16 -22.26 0.45
N TYR A 460 21.13 -21.50 0.09
CA TYR A 460 20.01 -21.98 -0.70
C TYR A 460 19.83 -21.35 -2.08
N ASP A 461 20.84 -20.63 -2.57
CA ASP A 461 20.90 -20.17 -3.97
C ASP A 461 21.24 -21.37 -4.92
N VAL A 462 20.51 -22.47 -4.76
CA VAL A 462 20.63 -23.66 -5.61
C VAL A 462 19.85 -23.41 -6.90
N GLY A 463 20.46 -22.68 -7.82
CA GLY A 463 19.89 -22.38 -9.13
C GLY A 463 20.58 -21.25 -9.88
N SER A 464 21.39 -20.47 -9.20
CA SER A 464 22.28 -19.51 -9.87
C SER A 464 23.52 -20.23 -10.41
N PRO A 465 23.94 -19.95 -11.66
CA PRO A 465 25.22 -20.47 -12.14
C PRO A 465 26.34 -20.06 -11.18
N PRO A 466 27.39 -20.87 -11.01
CA PRO A 466 28.46 -20.58 -10.07
C PRO A 466 28.94 -19.15 -10.30
N ALA A 467 28.91 -18.34 -9.24
CA ALA A 467 29.36 -16.96 -9.28
C ALA A 467 30.77 -16.90 -9.89
N ALA A 468 30.93 -16.05 -10.90
CA ALA A 468 32.25 -15.81 -11.49
C ALA A 468 33.25 -15.50 -10.37
N PRO A 469 34.51 -15.96 -10.47
CA PRO A 469 35.51 -15.78 -9.44
C PRO A 469 35.61 -14.30 -9.08
N LEU A 470 35.49 -14.01 -7.78
CA LEU A 470 35.50 -12.65 -7.22
C LEU A 470 36.76 -11.92 -7.68
N ALA A 471 36.57 -10.72 -8.23
CA ALA A 471 37.69 -9.85 -8.56
C ALA A 471 38.53 -9.56 -7.29
N PRO A 472 39.85 -9.56 -7.37
CA PRO A 472 40.70 -9.28 -6.22
C PRO A 472 40.41 -7.88 -5.67
N GLY A 473 39.90 -7.81 -4.43
CA GLY A 473 39.54 -6.56 -3.74
C GLY A 473 38.07 -6.46 -3.28
N SER A 474 37.27 -7.49 -3.50
CA SER A 474 35.89 -7.50 -2.97
C SER A 474 35.89 -7.86 -1.48
N VAL A 475 35.28 -7.00 -0.66
CA VAL A 475 35.11 -7.25 0.77
C VAL A 475 33.85 -8.08 0.96
N VAL A 476 34.00 -9.28 1.48
CA VAL A 476 32.88 -10.17 1.86
C VAL A 476 32.46 -9.84 3.29
N CYS A 477 31.17 -9.58 3.54
CA CYS A 477 30.67 -9.43 4.89
C CYS A 477 30.77 -10.75 5.65
N SER A 478 31.56 -10.81 6.73
CA SER A 478 31.76 -11.99 7.56
C SER A 478 30.48 -12.51 8.24
N ALA A 479 29.43 -11.70 8.33
CA ALA A 479 28.16 -12.07 8.98
C ALA A 479 27.11 -12.64 8.01
N CYS A 480 27.10 -12.23 6.73
CA CYS A 480 26.06 -12.61 5.76
C CYS A 480 26.60 -13.12 4.41
N GLY A 481 27.92 -13.11 4.17
CA GLY A 481 28.53 -13.59 2.93
C GLY A 481 28.29 -12.72 1.68
N SER A 482 27.68 -11.55 1.79
CA SER A 482 27.40 -10.68 0.64
C SER A 482 28.65 -9.93 0.18
N THR A 483 28.88 -9.90 -1.15
CA THR A 483 29.99 -9.18 -1.80
C THR A 483 29.61 -7.73 -2.06
N GLY A 484 30.39 -6.79 -1.49
CA GLY A 484 30.28 -5.37 -1.81
C GLY A 484 30.94 -5.03 -3.14
N GLY A 485 30.23 -4.34 -4.03
CA GLY A 485 30.80 -3.83 -5.28
C GLY A 485 32.01 -2.91 -5.05
N THR A 486 32.95 -2.92 -5.99
CA THR A 486 34.19 -2.17 -6.03
C THR A 486 34.04 -0.70 -5.65
N LEU A 487 34.83 -0.30 -4.63
CA LEU A 487 35.07 1.11 -4.30
C LEU A 487 35.82 1.80 -5.46
N GLY A 488 35.15 2.69 -6.17
CA GLY A 488 35.79 3.63 -7.07
C GLY A 488 36.73 4.55 -6.29
N ARG A 489 37.99 4.60 -6.72
CA ARG A 489 39.02 5.53 -6.25
C ARG A 489 38.61 6.97 -6.56
N GLY A 490 38.36 7.79 -5.54
CA GLY A 490 38.13 9.22 -5.75
C GLY A 490 37.99 10.03 -4.47
N GLY A 491 38.98 10.79 -4.10
CA GLY A 491 39.00 12.06 -3.41
C GLY A 491 38.89 12.08 -1.87
N PRO A 492 39.70 12.94 -1.22
CA PRO A 492 39.72 13.07 0.25
C PRO A 492 38.74 14.13 0.73
N HIS A 493 37.50 13.77 1.01
CA HIS A 493 36.64 14.54 1.92
C HIS A 493 35.76 13.57 2.70
N GLY A 494 35.83 13.67 4.03
CA GLY A 494 35.23 12.78 5.01
C GLY A 494 33.73 12.54 4.81
N GLN A 495 33.39 11.50 4.11
CA GLN A 495 32.07 10.89 4.18
C GLN A 495 32.13 9.85 5.31
N ARG A 496 31.35 10.12 6.36
CA ARG A 496 30.99 9.10 7.35
C ARG A 496 30.54 7.85 6.57
N ALA A 497 31.28 6.77 6.71
CA ALA A 497 30.93 5.47 6.19
C ALA A 497 29.52 5.16 6.69
N ALA A 498 28.51 5.23 5.82
CA ALA A 498 27.22 4.67 6.06
C ALA A 498 27.48 3.18 6.32
N THR A 499 27.37 2.74 7.56
CA THR A 499 27.42 1.34 7.96
C THR A 499 26.39 0.62 7.10
N ARG A 500 26.85 -0.16 6.10
CA ARG A 500 25.96 -1.05 5.32
C ARG A 500 25.31 -1.98 6.34
N ARG A 501 24.03 -1.74 6.62
CA ARG A 501 23.21 -2.59 7.49
C ARG A 501 23.16 -3.97 6.85
N CYS A 502 23.53 -5.00 7.62
CA CYS A 502 23.38 -6.39 7.16
C CYS A 502 21.92 -6.65 6.84
N ALA A 503 21.65 -7.18 5.66
CA ALA A 503 20.30 -7.52 5.23
C ALA A 503 19.65 -8.58 6.14
N VAL A 504 20.43 -9.44 6.79
CA VAL A 504 19.95 -10.57 7.61
C VAL A 504 19.75 -10.15 9.06
N HIS A 505 18.79 -10.79 9.75
CA HIS A 505 18.65 -10.65 11.20
C HIS A 505 19.84 -11.21 11.95
N SER A 506 20.21 -10.59 13.06
CA SER A 506 21.31 -11.06 13.90
C SER A 506 20.89 -12.09 14.96
N ASP A 507 19.57 -12.27 15.17
CA ASP A 507 19.00 -13.24 16.09
C ASP A 507 17.73 -13.88 15.50
N LEU A 508 17.08 -14.77 16.26
CA LEU A 508 15.91 -15.54 15.90
C LEU A 508 14.78 -14.66 15.31
N VAL A 509 14.24 -15.07 14.18
CA VAL A 509 13.03 -14.47 13.58
C VAL A 509 11.79 -15.07 14.23
N ARG A 510 11.17 -14.33 15.17
CA ARG A 510 10.07 -14.83 16.00
C ARG A 510 8.70 -14.65 15.37
N SER A 511 8.53 -13.61 14.56
CA SER A 511 7.25 -13.31 13.92
C SER A 511 7.47 -12.94 12.47
N VAL A 512 6.61 -13.47 11.60
CA VAL A 512 6.54 -13.08 10.19
C VAL A 512 5.11 -12.71 9.86
N ALA A 513 4.95 -11.81 8.89
CA ALA A 513 3.65 -11.42 8.37
C ALA A 513 3.75 -11.21 6.86
N LEU A 514 2.81 -11.77 6.12
CA LEU A 514 2.81 -11.79 4.65
C LEU A 514 1.72 -10.87 4.12
N GLY A 515 2.09 -9.92 3.29
CA GLY A 515 1.16 -9.03 2.60
C GLY A 515 1.26 -9.11 1.08
N PRO A 516 0.43 -8.34 0.38
CA PRO A 516 0.40 -8.38 -1.09
C PRO A 516 1.70 -7.89 -1.73
N ASP A 517 2.38 -6.91 -1.12
CA ASP A 517 3.60 -6.29 -1.66
C ASP A 517 4.84 -6.57 -0.82
N PHE A 518 4.67 -6.73 0.49
CA PHE A 518 5.76 -6.83 1.44
C PHE A 518 5.66 -8.07 2.32
N VAL A 519 6.80 -8.53 2.77
CA VAL A 519 6.97 -9.49 3.86
C VAL A 519 7.59 -8.74 5.03
N LEU A 520 7.05 -8.92 6.22
CA LEU A 520 7.58 -8.34 7.43
C LEU A 520 8.16 -9.43 8.33
N SER A 521 9.22 -9.08 9.05
CA SER A 521 9.81 -9.97 10.05
C SER A 521 10.18 -9.20 11.32
N GLY A 522 9.79 -9.75 12.45
CA GLY A 522 10.17 -9.26 13.77
C GLY A 522 11.10 -10.25 14.47
N SER A 523 12.18 -9.76 15.05
CA SER A 523 13.26 -10.58 15.58
C SER A 523 13.62 -10.25 17.02
N TYR A 524 14.30 -11.19 17.66
CA TYR A 524 14.92 -11.00 18.96
C TYR A 524 16.10 -10.01 18.92
N ASP A 525 16.55 -9.61 17.75
CA ASP A 525 17.55 -8.55 17.54
C ASP A 525 16.97 -7.12 17.68
N LEU A 526 15.74 -6.99 18.16
CA LEU A 526 15.02 -5.73 18.42
C LEU A 526 14.64 -4.96 17.14
N THR A 527 14.74 -5.57 15.98
CA THR A 527 14.44 -4.94 14.69
C THR A 527 13.23 -5.55 14.01
N ILE A 528 12.56 -4.74 13.22
CA ILE A 528 11.55 -5.17 12.25
C ILE A 528 12.12 -4.89 10.87
N LYS A 529 12.17 -5.90 10.02
CA LYS A 529 12.62 -5.75 8.64
C LYS A 529 11.47 -5.93 7.68
N VAL A 530 11.43 -5.07 6.68
CA VAL A 530 10.46 -5.10 5.59
C VAL A 530 11.17 -5.55 4.33
N TRP A 531 10.60 -6.55 3.65
CA TRP A 531 11.18 -7.19 2.48
C TRP A 531 10.21 -7.05 1.30
N ASP A 532 10.74 -6.82 0.12
CA ASP A 532 9.92 -6.90 -1.09
C ASP A 532 9.49 -8.36 -1.33
N ARG A 533 8.18 -8.59 -1.44
CA ARG A 533 7.63 -9.94 -1.56
C ARG A 533 8.12 -10.67 -2.81
N LYS A 534 8.33 -9.96 -3.92
CA LYS A 534 8.70 -10.57 -5.20
C LYS A 534 10.18 -10.90 -5.29
N THR A 535 11.02 -10.01 -4.77
CA THR A 535 12.48 -10.10 -4.95
C THR A 535 13.23 -10.60 -3.71
N GLY A 536 12.61 -10.54 -2.53
CA GLY A 536 13.28 -10.82 -1.26
C GLY A 536 14.30 -9.75 -0.85
N ALA A 537 14.35 -8.62 -1.55
CA ALA A 537 15.25 -7.53 -1.21
C ALA A 537 14.80 -6.83 0.07
N LEU A 538 15.75 -6.44 0.92
CA LEU A 538 15.49 -5.64 2.10
C LEU A 538 15.07 -4.22 1.68
N VAL A 539 13.85 -3.84 2.02
CA VAL A 539 13.25 -2.54 1.72
C VAL A 539 13.50 -1.55 2.85
N ALA A 540 13.19 -1.94 4.09
CA ALA A 540 13.35 -1.09 5.26
C ALA A 540 13.81 -1.89 6.48
N ASP A 541 14.56 -1.24 7.36
CA ASP A 541 15.04 -1.76 8.64
C ASP A 541 14.62 -0.81 9.75
N LEU A 542 13.58 -1.20 10.49
CA LEU A 542 12.94 -0.39 11.51
C LEU A 542 13.54 -0.70 12.88
N THR A 543 14.16 0.29 13.48
CA THR A 543 14.90 0.17 14.75
C THR A 543 14.47 1.26 15.75
N GLY A 544 14.76 1.05 17.04
CA GLY A 544 14.54 2.07 18.07
C GLY A 544 13.15 2.07 18.73
N GLY A 545 12.23 1.21 18.32
CA GLY A 545 10.92 1.08 18.96
C GLY A 545 10.96 0.23 20.23
N HIS A 546 11.70 -0.86 20.19
CA HIS A 546 11.81 -1.83 21.27
C HIS A 546 13.17 -1.83 21.96
N SER A 547 13.17 -2.05 23.28
CA SER A 547 14.34 -2.29 24.11
C SER A 547 14.47 -3.75 24.56
N GLY A 548 13.52 -4.60 24.23
CA GLY A 548 13.48 -6.04 24.46
C GLY A 548 13.08 -6.79 23.20
N ARG A 549 13.14 -8.12 23.24
CA ARG A 549 12.85 -9.01 22.12
C ARG A 549 11.45 -8.79 21.55
N ILE A 550 11.34 -8.72 20.22
CA ILE A 550 10.03 -8.60 19.54
C ILE A 550 9.43 -9.99 19.43
N PHE A 551 8.19 -10.16 19.89
CA PHE A 551 7.50 -11.44 19.85
C PHE A 551 6.45 -11.54 18.75
N CYS A 552 5.75 -10.45 18.46
CA CYS A 552 4.71 -10.45 17.44
C CYS A 552 4.67 -9.12 16.69
N ILE A 553 4.34 -9.22 15.41
CA ILE A 553 4.08 -8.08 14.53
C ILE A 553 2.76 -8.31 13.81
N GLY A 554 2.04 -7.23 13.59
CA GLY A 554 0.85 -7.17 12.72
C GLY A 554 0.95 -5.92 11.85
N PHE A 555 0.31 -5.91 10.71
CA PHE A 555 0.34 -4.75 9.84
C PHE A 555 -0.89 -4.64 8.94
N ASP A 556 -1.13 -3.45 8.47
CA ASP A 556 -2.04 -3.15 7.37
C ASP A 556 -1.37 -2.22 6.36
N CYS A 557 -2.10 -1.65 5.42
CA CYS A 557 -1.54 -0.74 4.42
C CYS A 557 -1.09 0.61 4.99
N THR A 558 -1.46 0.95 6.24
CA THR A 558 -1.20 2.26 6.87
C THR A 558 -0.13 2.20 7.96
N LYS A 559 -0.02 1.07 8.67
CA LYS A 559 0.83 0.95 9.85
C LYS A 559 1.34 -0.46 10.10
N ILE A 560 2.41 -0.56 10.86
CA ILE A 560 2.91 -1.79 11.48
C ILE A 560 2.72 -1.63 12.99
N VAL A 561 2.26 -2.69 13.65
CA VAL A 561 2.18 -2.75 15.12
C VAL A 561 3.06 -3.88 15.60
N SER A 562 3.81 -3.65 16.68
CA SER A 562 4.73 -4.64 17.25
C SER A 562 4.62 -4.68 18.77
N CYS A 563 4.86 -5.86 19.34
CA CYS A 563 4.91 -6.05 20.79
C CYS A 563 6.09 -6.94 21.19
N GLY A 564 6.50 -6.83 22.44
CA GLY A 564 7.70 -7.54 22.87
C GLY A 564 7.83 -7.78 24.38
N GLU A 565 9.03 -8.21 24.75
CA GLU A 565 9.46 -8.50 26.10
C GLU A 565 9.45 -7.26 27.00
N ASP A 566 9.68 -6.11 26.41
CA ASP A 566 9.76 -4.79 27.08
C ASP A 566 8.41 -4.21 27.50
N GLN A 567 7.33 -4.97 27.32
CA GLN A 567 5.95 -4.56 27.63
C GLN A 567 5.46 -3.38 26.77
N ARG A 568 6.13 -3.11 25.65
CA ARG A 568 5.73 -2.05 24.73
C ARG A 568 4.81 -2.59 23.65
N ILE A 569 3.87 -1.73 23.25
CA ILE A 569 3.11 -1.84 22.02
C ILE A 569 3.49 -0.64 21.18
N CYS A 570 4.27 -0.86 20.13
CA CYS A 570 4.76 0.18 19.24
C CYS A 570 3.92 0.22 17.96
N VAL A 571 3.57 1.43 17.53
CA VAL A 571 2.87 1.69 16.27
C VAL A 571 3.80 2.48 15.36
N TRP A 572 4.09 1.91 14.21
CA TRP A 572 4.91 2.46 13.14
C TRP A 572 3.97 2.96 12.05
N ASP A 573 3.54 4.22 12.15
CA ASP A 573 2.52 4.80 11.30
C ASP A 573 3.13 5.41 10.04
N PHE A 574 2.73 4.90 8.87
CA PHE A 574 3.10 5.42 7.55
C PHE A 574 2.05 6.38 6.99
N SER A 575 0.88 6.49 7.63
CA SER A 575 -0.21 7.35 7.18
C SER A 575 -0.15 8.78 7.72
N HIS A 576 0.80 9.08 8.61
CA HIS A 576 0.92 10.39 9.24
C HIS A 576 0.89 11.54 8.22
N GLY A 577 -0.10 12.45 8.34
CA GLY A 577 -0.30 13.55 7.40
C GLY A 577 -0.87 13.16 6.04
N ILE A 578 -1.36 11.93 5.87
CA ILE A 578 -2.11 11.48 4.70
C ILE A 578 -3.54 11.17 5.13
N ASP A 579 -4.52 11.70 4.39
CA ASP A 579 -5.91 11.33 4.60
C ASP A 579 -6.17 9.89 4.12
N THR A 580 -6.51 9.01 5.05
CA THR A 580 -6.79 7.59 4.81
C THR A 580 -8.24 7.21 5.16
N SER A 581 -9.09 8.19 5.44
CA SER A 581 -10.47 7.99 5.91
C SER A 581 -11.34 7.15 4.96
N PHE A 582 -11.02 7.20 3.67
CA PHE A 582 -11.73 6.50 2.60
C PHE A 582 -11.12 5.12 2.24
N ILE A 583 -10.03 4.71 2.88
CA ILE A 583 -9.39 3.40 2.65
C ILE A 583 -10.12 2.33 3.46
N GLN A 584 -10.42 1.21 2.84
CA GLN A 584 -10.86 0.02 3.54
C GLN A 584 -9.64 -0.74 4.09
N LEU A 585 -9.59 -0.89 5.42
CA LEU A 585 -8.53 -1.59 6.15
C LEU A 585 -8.93 -3.03 6.42
#